data_471f0297eb5fe44188d419d23073454c
#
_entry.id   471f0297eb5fe44188d419d23073454c
#
_cell.length_a   1.000
_cell.length_b   1.000
_cell.length_c   1.000
_cell.angle_alpha   90.00
_cell.angle_beta   90.00
_cell.angle_gamma   90.00
#
_symmetry.space_group_name_H-M   'P 1'
#
loop_
_entity.id
_entity.type
_entity.pdbx_description
1 polymer ?
#
loop_
_entity_poly.entity_id
_entity_poly.type
_entity_poly.pdbx_seq_one_letter_code
_entity_poly.pdbx_strand_id
1 'polypeptide(L)'
;MAEQLELVAAAGASANMDKQKAGVPSVSVVIPAYNEQGAVAETIASVREVLDAAGISHEIIVVNDGSTDDTLARARETGVQVVNFPHNGGYGRALKAGIAVSTGPLVAILDADGTYPASYLPEMIAMATYNDMVVGDRGAAMKGVPLIRRPAKWTLNKLASLLAQHDITDLNSGLRVFRREPLERFVPLLPDAFSFTTTITLCMLASGMRVSYLPIVYGKRVGQSKIRAADFGRFMFLVFRLTVYFQPLRVYLPAGMALFVLGFGKAIYDVYIDNLSETAVLGLLGAVLLWALGLIADMISRLNLRSRADIATK
;
A
#
# COMPACT_ATOMS: atom_id res chain seq x y z
N MET A 1 6.53 -32.62 2.81
CA MET A 1 6.50 -31.15 2.94
C MET A 1 7.84 -30.53 2.50
N ALA A 2 9.01 -31.06 2.90
CA ALA A 2 10.33 -30.58 2.42
C ALA A 2 10.50 -30.81 0.89
N GLU A 3 10.15 -31.97 0.39
CA GLU A 3 10.27 -32.34 -1.03
C GLU A 3 9.36 -31.51 -1.96
N GLN A 4 8.19 -31.07 -1.49
CA GLN A 4 7.33 -30.13 -2.22
C GLN A 4 7.90 -28.71 -2.24
N LEU A 5 8.62 -28.29 -1.20
CA LEU A 5 9.32 -27.01 -1.14
C LEU A 5 10.52 -26.96 -2.09
N GLU A 6 11.26 -28.06 -2.22
CA GLU A 6 12.37 -28.17 -3.19
C GLU A 6 11.89 -28.19 -4.64
N LEU A 7 10.83 -28.92 -4.96
CA LEU A 7 10.24 -28.94 -6.31
C LEU A 7 9.71 -27.56 -6.74
N VAL A 8 9.13 -26.82 -5.82
CA VAL A 8 8.60 -25.47 -6.08
C VAL A 8 9.71 -24.45 -6.19
N ALA A 9 10.78 -24.57 -5.38
CA ALA A 9 11.99 -23.75 -5.52
C ALA A 9 12.69 -24.00 -6.86
N ALA A 10 12.78 -25.26 -7.30
CA ALA A 10 13.33 -25.63 -8.60
C ALA A 10 12.49 -25.10 -9.77
N ALA A 11 11.16 -25.18 -9.69
CA ALA A 11 10.26 -24.61 -10.70
C ALA A 11 10.35 -23.08 -10.77
N GLY A 12 10.45 -22.40 -9.63
CA GLY A 12 10.68 -20.95 -9.57
C GLY A 12 12.05 -20.54 -10.15
N ALA A 13 13.09 -21.31 -9.89
CA ALA A 13 14.42 -21.09 -10.46
C ALA A 13 14.44 -21.31 -11.99
N SER A 14 13.76 -22.34 -12.50
CA SER A 14 13.64 -22.59 -13.93
C SER A 14 12.88 -21.48 -14.66
N ALA A 15 11.76 -21.01 -14.12
CA ALA A 15 11.00 -19.89 -14.69
C ALA A 15 11.80 -18.58 -14.70
N ASN A 16 12.67 -18.38 -13.72
CA ASN A 16 13.57 -17.23 -13.64
C ASN A 16 14.72 -17.33 -14.66
N MET A 17 15.27 -18.54 -14.89
CA MET A 17 16.29 -18.80 -15.92
C MET A 17 15.76 -18.58 -17.35
N ASP A 18 14.51 -18.91 -17.64
CA ASP A 18 13.92 -18.69 -18.96
C ASP A 18 13.66 -17.19 -19.23
N LYS A 19 13.32 -16.40 -18.21
CA LYS A 19 13.20 -14.93 -18.31
C LYS A 19 14.55 -14.23 -18.44
N GLN A 20 15.59 -14.76 -17.83
CA GLN A 20 16.97 -14.23 -17.93
C GLN A 20 17.51 -14.36 -19.36
N LYS A 21 17.12 -15.42 -20.12
CA LYS A 21 17.44 -15.57 -21.54
C LYS A 21 16.76 -14.54 -22.45
N ALA A 22 15.68 -13.91 -22.02
CA ALA A 22 14.94 -12.90 -22.79
C ALA A 22 15.42 -11.45 -22.56
N GLY A 23 16.44 -11.23 -21.72
CA GLY A 23 16.95 -9.89 -21.39
C GLY A 23 16.01 -9.03 -20.51
N VAL A 24 14.92 -9.61 -19.99
CA VAL A 24 13.99 -8.92 -19.08
C VAL A 24 14.47 -9.13 -17.63
N PRO A 25 14.64 -8.07 -16.82
CA PRO A 25 15.04 -8.21 -15.42
C PRO A 25 13.95 -8.94 -14.61
N SER A 26 14.39 -9.74 -13.62
CA SER A 26 13.44 -10.44 -12.72
C SER A 26 12.71 -9.48 -11.77
N VAL A 27 13.35 -8.37 -11.42
CA VAL A 27 12.83 -7.34 -10.54
C VAL A 27 13.26 -5.94 -10.99
N SER A 28 12.34 -4.98 -10.92
CA SER A 28 12.63 -3.56 -11.07
C SER A 28 12.60 -2.90 -9.69
N VAL A 29 13.72 -2.31 -9.26
CA VAL A 29 13.80 -1.59 -7.99
C VAL A 29 13.61 -0.10 -8.24
N VAL A 30 12.50 0.46 -7.74
CA VAL A 30 12.15 1.87 -7.85
C VAL A 30 12.54 2.60 -6.58
N ILE A 31 13.41 3.60 -6.69
CA ILE A 31 13.94 4.39 -5.58
C ILE A 31 13.52 5.84 -5.76
N PRO A 32 12.46 6.32 -5.07
CA PRO A 32 12.09 7.72 -5.09
C PRO A 32 13.08 8.53 -4.24
N ALA A 33 13.58 9.65 -4.77
CA ALA A 33 14.57 10.49 -4.12
C ALA A 33 14.15 11.98 -4.15
N TYR A 34 14.22 12.64 -3.01
CA TYR A 34 14.01 14.10 -2.88
C TYR A 34 14.91 14.66 -1.79
N ASN A 35 15.96 15.38 -2.16
CA ASN A 35 16.99 15.91 -1.28
C ASN A 35 17.63 14.82 -0.39
N GLU A 36 18.18 13.80 -1.05
CA GLU A 36 18.82 12.63 -0.44
C GLU A 36 20.28 12.46 -0.95
N GLN A 37 20.97 13.60 -1.23
CA GLN A 37 22.35 13.58 -1.74
C GLN A 37 23.33 12.77 -0.86
N GLY A 38 23.07 12.66 0.45
CA GLY A 38 23.94 11.95 1.38
C GLY A 38 23.81 10.44 1.34
N ALA A 39 22.70 9.90 0.81
CA ALA A 39 22.41 8.48 0.92
C ALA A 39 22.11 7.79 -0.43
N VAL A 40 21.68 8.54 -1.44
CA VAL A 40 21.17 7.95 -2.69
C VAL A 40 22.18 7.03 -3.38
N ALA A 41 23.45 7.42 -3.48
CA ALA A 41 24.49 6.62 -4.15
C ALA A 41 24.81 5.33 -3.38
N GLU A 42 24.89 5.42 -2.05
CA GLU A 42 25.11 4.26 -1.18
C GLU A 42 23.93 3.28 -1.22
N THR A 43 22.70 3.81 -1.21
CA THR A 43 21.49 2.99 -1.34
C THR A 43 21.48 2.22 -2.66
N ILE A 44 21.82 2.87 -3.79
CA ILE A 44 21.92 2.23 -5.11
C ILE A 44 23.00 1.14 -5.11
N ALA A 45 24.17 1.44 -4.56
CA ALA A 45 25.28 0.48 -4.49
C ALA A 45 24.91 -0.75 -3.65
N SER A 46 24.29 -0.55 -2.49
CA SER A 46 23.83 -1.65 -1.62
C SER A 46 22.77 -2.53 -2.30
N VAL A 47 21.79 -1.94 -3.01
CA VAL A 47 20.79 -2.70 -3.77
C VAL A 47 21.46 -3.55 -4.85
N ARG A 48 22.37 -2.97 -5.62
CA ARG A 48 23.12 -3.67 -6.69
C ARG A 48 23.92 -4.82 -6.11
N GLU A 49 24.74 -4.56 -5.09
CA GLU A 49 25.60 -5.58 -4.46
C GLU A 49 24.78 -6.78 -3.95
N VAL A 50 23.67 -6.53 -3.25
CA VAL A 50 22.82 -7.58 -2.68
C VAL A 50 22.15 -8.42 -3.76
N LEU A 51 21.63 -7.79 -4.82
CA LEU A 51 20.93 -8.51 -5.89
C LEU A 51 21.92 -9.26 -6.80
N ASP A 52 23.10 -8.69 -7.07
CA ASP A 52 24.17 -9.36 -7.81
C ASP A 52 24.69 -10.58 -7.04
N ALA A 53 24.94 -10.43 -5.73
CA ALA A 53 25.37 -11.53 -4.87
C ALA A 53 24.34 -12.67 -4.81
N ALA A 54 23.06 -12.34 -4.90
CA ALA A 54 21.97 -13.31 -4.95
C ALA A 54 21.71 -13.89 -6.36
N GLY A 55 22.42 -13.44 -7.39
CA GLY A 55 22.21 -13.85 -8.78
C GLY A 55 20.85 -13.45 -9.36
N ILE A 56 20.24 -12.39 -8.84
CA ILE A 56 18.92 -11.91 -9.25
C ILE A 56 19.10 -10.85 -10.34
N SER A 57 18.59 -11.14 -11.55
CA SER A 57 18.57 -10.17 -12.65
C SER A 57 17.68 -9.00 -12.28
N HIS A 58 18.20 -7.77 -12.34
CA HIS A 58 17.50 -6.59 -11.86
C HIS A 58 17.77 -5.34 -12.70
N GLU A 59 16.87 -4.39 -12.61
CA GLU A 59 17.06 -3.00 -13.01
C GLU A 59 16.82 -2.08 -11.82
N ILE A 60 17.57 -0.98 -11.74
CA ILE A 60 17.39 0.04 -10.69
C ILE A 60 16.97 1.33 -11.37
N ILE A 61 15.87 1.90 -10.90
CA ILE A 61 15.26 3.12 -11.41
C ILE A 61 15.18 4.12 -10.28
N VAL A 62 15.96 5.20 -10.37
CA VAL A 62 15.86 6.32 -9.44
C VAL A 62 14.91 7.36 -9.99
N VAL A 63 13.98 7.82 -9.18
CA VAL A 63 13.09 8.92 -9.56
C VAL A 63 13.42 10.14 -8.71
N ASN A 64 14.11 11.11 -9.32
CA ASN A 64 14.37 12.41 -8.68
C ASN A 64 13.13 13.28 -8.75
N ASP A 65 12.48 13.52 -7.61
CA ASP A 65 11.25 14.31 -7.49
C ASP A 65 11.57 15.81 -7.28
N GLY A 66 12.36 16.40 -8.16
CA GLY A 66 12.68 17.82 -8.15
C GLY A 66 13.59 18.22 -6.98
N SER A 67 14.64 17.45 -6.69
CA SER A 67 15.63 17.81 -5.66
C SER A 67 16.33 19.12 -5.99
N THR A 68 16.67 19.86 -4.95
CA THR A 68 17.38 21.16 -5.01
C THR A 68 18.86 21.03 -4.59
N ASP A 69 19.29 19.83 -4.19
CA ASP A 69 20.64 19.46 -3.82
C ASP A 69 21.29 18.57 -4.91
N ASP A 70 22.45 17.99 -4.62
CA ASP A 70 23.20 17.16 -5.57
C ASP A 70 22.63 15.74 -5.78
N THR A 71 21.41 15.42 -5.30
CA THR A 71 20.81 14.10 -5.43
C THR A 71 20.78 13.62 -6.87
N LEU A 72 20.37 14.47 -7.82
CA LEU A 72 20.27 14.10 -9.24
C LEU A 72 21.66 13.77 -9.84
N ALA A 73 22.67 14.59 -9.55
CA ALA A 73 24.03 14.38 -10.03
C ALA A 73 24.59 13.05 -9.52
N ARG A 74 24.48 12.82 -8.22
CA ARG A 74 24.94 11.58 -7.56
C ARG A 74 24.22 10.32 -8.06
N ALA A 75 22.91 10.40 -8.30
CA ALA A 75 22.20 9.27 -8.88
C ALA A 75 22.67 8.94 -10.30
N ARG A 76 22.91 9.95 -11.16
CA ARG A 76 23.41 9.76 -12.53
C ARG A 76 24.82 9.16 -12.58
N GLU A 77 25.70 9.54 -11.66
CA GLU A 77 27.06 8.99 -11.55
C GLU A 77 27.08 7.48 -11.31
N THR A 78 26.03 6.90 -10.73
CA THR A 78 25.93 5.45 -10.50
C THR A 78 25.60 4.63 -11.75
N GLY A 79 25.27 5.31 -12.89
CA GLY A 79 24.93 4.66 -14.16
C GLY A 79 23.56 3.97 -14.21
N VAL A 80 22.67 4.18 -13.21
CA VAL A 80 21.30 3.65 -13.22
C VAL A 80 20.36 4.51 -14.05
N GLN A 81 19.20 3.96 -14.39
CA GLN A 81 18.14 4.74 -15.04
C GLN A 81 17.61 5.79 -14.09
N VAL A 82 17.57 7.07 -14.52
CA VAL A 82 17.08 8.18 -13.72
C VAL A 82 15.91 8.86 -14.44
N VAL A 83 14.75 8.88 -13.78
CA VAL A 83 13.61 9.72 -14.15
C VAL A 83 13.71 11.02 -13.36
N ASN A 84 13.72 12.16 -14.05
CA ASN A 84 13.91 13.46 -13.41
C ASN A 84 12.70 14.37 -13.58
N PHE A 85 12.16 14.86 -12.47
CA PHE A 85 11.12 15.89 -12.46
C PHE A 85 11.71 17.26 -12.13
N PRO A 86 11.22 18.34 -12.78
CA PRO A 86 11.71 19.69 -12.52
C PRO A 86 11.25 20.24 -11.17
N HIS A 87 10.14 19.75 -10.63
CA HIS A 87 9.54 20.20 -9.37
C HIS A 87 9.02 19.02 -8.55
N ASN A 88 9.06 19.16 -7.23
CA ASN A 88 8.51 18.17 -6.32
C ASN A 88 7.00 17.98 -6.55
N GLY A 89 6.62 16.78 -6.89
CA GLY A 89 5.24 16.38 -7.14
C GLY A 89 4.70 15.39 -6.11
N GLY A 90 5.57 14.90 -5.22
CA GLY A 90 5.24 14.02 -4.12
C GLY A 90 5.64 12.56 -4.33
N TYR A 91 5.81 11.89 -3.21
CA TYR A 91 6.30 10.52 -3.11
C TYR A 91 5.57 9.53 -4.02
N GLY A 92 4.22 9.57 -4.02
CA GLY A 92 3.41 8.67 -4.84
C GLY A 92 3.55 8.95 -6.34
N ARG A 93 3.71 10.22 -6.75
CA ARG A 93 4.00 10.58 -8.14
C ARG A 93 5.33 10.00 -8.58
N ALA A 94 6.37 10.13 -7.76
CA ALA A 94 7.67 9.56 -8.06
C ALA A 94 7.60 8.04 -8.23
N LEU A 95 6.93 7.34 -7.30
CA LEU A 95 6.74 5.89 -7.41
C LEU A 95 5.98 5.50 -8.68
N LYS A 96 4.88 6.19 -9.01
CA LYS A 96 4.11 5.90 -10.23
C LYS A 96 4.95 6.06 -11.49
N ALA A 97 5.78 7.08 -11.55
CA ALA A 97 6.68 7.31 -12.69
C ALA A 97 7.73 6.20 -12.83
N GLY A 98 8.34 5.78 -11.71
CA GLY A 98 9.28 4.66 -11.72
C GLY A 98 8.63 3.34 -12.12
N ILE A 99 7.43 3.06 -11.61
CA ILE A 99 6.64 1.88 -11.98
C ILE A 99 6.30 1.89 -13.48
N ALA A 100 5.95 3.04 -14.03
CA ALA A 100 5.56 3.17 -15.44
C ALA A 100 6.70 2.87 -16.42
N VAL A 101 7.96 3.15 -16.05
CA VAL A 101 9.14 2.89 -16.90
C VAL A 101 9.82 1.57 -16.58
N SER A 102 9.40 0.89 -15.52
CA SER A 102 9.96 -0.39 -15.10
C SER A 102 9.45 -1.55 -15.97
N THR A 103 10.25 -2.61 -16.14
CA THR A 103 9.96 -3.73 -17.08
C THR A 103 9.84 -5.09 -16.41
N GLY A 104 10.43 -5.28 -15.22
CA GLY A 104 10.45 -6.57 -14.52
C GLY A 104 9.07 -7.03 -14.06
N PRO A 105 8.80 -8.34 -13.97
CA PRO A 105 7.54 -8.92 -13.48
C PRO A 105 7.30 -8.68 -11.99
N LEU A 106 8.36 -8.37 -11.24
CA LEU A 106 8.31 -7.91 -9.87
C LEU A 106 8.74 -6.44 -9.81
N VAL A 107 8.10 -5.66 -8.96
CA VAL A 107 8.47 -4.28 -8.66
C VAL A 107 8.79 -4.17 -7.18
N ALA A 108 10.01 -3.80 -6.86
CA ALA A 108 10.40 -3.42 -5.51
C ALA A 108 10.41 -1.90 -5.37
N ILE A 109 9.99 -1.39 -4.23
CA ILE A 109 10.17 0.00 -3.84
C ILE A 109 11.05 0.06 -2.61
N LEU A 110 11.95 1.05 -2.55
CA LEU A 110 12.88 1.26 -1.45
C LEU A 110 13.18 2.75 -1.35
N ASP A 111 13.08 3.33 -0.14
CA ASP A 111 13.38 4.76 0.08
C ASP A 111 14.89 5.02 -0.07
N ALA A 112 15.25 6.19 -0.63
CA ALA A 112 16.63 6.59 -0.91
C ALA A 112 17.46 7.00 0.33
N ASP A 113 16.84 7.08 1.52
CA ASP A 113 17.44 7.64 2.74
C ASP A 113 18.32 6.67 3.56
N GLY A 114 18.57 5.48 3.02
CA GLY A 114 19.42 4.46 3.65
C GLY A 114 18.82 3.77 4.88
N THR A 115 17.55 4.06 5.23
CA THR A 115 16.93 3.48 6.44
C THR A 115 16.47 2.05 6.27
N TYR A 116 16.26 1.60 5.04
CA TYR A 116 15.84 0.25 4.71
C TYR A 116 17.03 -0.57 4.21
N PRO A 117 17.42 -1.67 4.92
CA PRO A 117 18.50 -2.52 4.45
C PRO A 117 18.10 -3.29 3.19
N ALA A 118 18.89 -3.15 2.11
CA ALA A 118 18.69 -3.87 0.86
C ALA A 118 18.82 -5.39 1.02
N SER A 119 19.50 -5.86 2.09
CA SER A 119 19.72 -7.28 2.39
C SER A 119 18.44 -8.12 2.51
N TYR A 120 17.28 -7.49 2.75
CA TYR A 120 15.99 -8.20 2.79
C TYR A 120 15.37 -8.41 1.41
N LEU A 121 15.84 -7.73 0.36
CA LEU A 121 15.27 -7.83 -0.99
C LEU A 121 15.23 -9.27 -1.54
N PRO A 122 16.32 -10.09 -1.45
CA PRO A 122 16.27 -11.45 -1.99
C PRO A 122 15.17 -12.31 -1.34
N GLU A 123 15.02 -12.25 -0.02
CA GLU A 123 13.99 -12.98 0.70
C GLU A 123 12.58 -12.47 0.32
N MET A 124 12.37 -11.16 0.26
CA MET A 124 11.10 -10.57 -0.15
C MET A 124 10.73 -10.93 -1.59
N ILE A 125 11.70 -10.98 -2.50
CA ILE A 125 11.51 -11.40 -3.90
C ILE A 125 11.09 -12.87 -3.96
N ALA A 126 11.73 -13.75 -3.17
CA ALA A 126 11.33 -15.15 -3.07
C ALA A 126 9.90 -15.29 -2.52
N MET A 127 9.55 -14.55 -1.48
CA MET A 127 8.19 -14.54 -0.93
C MET A 127 7.14 -14.03 -1.92
N ALA A 128 7.48 -13.09 -2.82
CA ALA A 128 6.59 -12.54 -3.83
C ALA A 128 6.17 -13.58 -4.89
N THR A 129 6.81 -14.75 -4.95
CA THR A 129 6.37 -15.87 -5.78
C THR A 129 4.98 -16.36 -5.37
N TYR A 130 4.67 -16.31 -4.06
CA TYR A 130 3.40 -16.80 -3.49
C TYR A 130 2.48 -15.70 -2.99
N ASN A 131 2.95 -14.46 -2.99
CA ASN A 131 2.23 -13.30 -2.48
C ASN A 131 2.13 -12.23 -3.57
N ASP A 132 1.04 -11.47 -3.55
CA ASP A 132 0.83 -10.36 -4.49
C ASP A 132 1.61 -9.12 -4.05
N MET A 133 1.84 -8.97 -2.73
CA MET A 133 2.71 -7.97 -2.12
C MET A 133 3.41 -8.52 -0.88
N VAL A 134 4.70 -8.19 -0.73
CA VAL A 134 5.48 -8.41 0.50
C VAL A 134 5.90 -7.06 1.06
N VAL A 135 5.68 -6.84 2.35
CA VAL A 135 5.96 -5.59 3.07
C VAL A 135 7.05 -5.84 4.10
N GLY A 136 8.11 -5.03 4.08
CA GLY A 136 9.11 -5.02 5.14
C GLY A 136 8.53 -4.37 6.40
N ASP A 137 8.26 -5.18 7.44
CA ASP A 137 7.62 -4.73 8.68
C ASP A 137 8.64 -4.16 9.66
N ARG A 138 8.50 -2.90 10.01
CA ARG A 138 9.34 -2.19 10.99
C ARG A 138 8.88 -2.38 12.44
N GLY A 139 7.98 -3.32 12.72
CA GLY A 139 7.24 -3.47 13.97
C GLY A 139 8.03 -3.28 15.26
N ALA A 140 9.24 -3.82 15.35
CA ALA A 140 10.11 -3.68 16.53
C ALA A 140 10.76 -2.29 16.65
N ALA A 141 11.07 -1.62 15.53
CA ALA A 141 11.68 -0.27 15.51
C ALA A 141 10.71 0.84 15.95
N MET A 142 9.41 0.52 16.04
CA MET A 142 8.37 1.45 16.49
C MET A 142 8.31 1.71 17.99
N LYS A 143 9.15 1.04 18.79
CA LYS A 143 9.28 1.32 20.23
C LYS A 143 9.76 2.75 20.53
N GLY A 144 10.34 3.47 19.55
CA GLY A 144 10.77 4.86 19.65
C GLY A 144 9.71 5.93 19.32
N VAL A 145 8.49 5.56 18.96
CA VAL A 145 7.42 6.54 18.69
C VAL A 145 7.00 7.21 19.99
N PRO A 146 6.96 8.57 20.06
CA PRO A 146 6.50 9.30 21.23
C PRO A 146 5.14 8.80 21.72
N LEU A 147 4.97 8.62 23.03
CA LEU A 147 3.77 8.07 23.67
C LEU A 147 2.48 8.78 23.20
N ILE A 148 2.54 10.08 22.95
CA ILE A 148 1.39 10.90 22.49
C ILE A 148 0.90 10.53 21.07
N ARG A 149 1.76 9.91 20.22
CA ARG A 149 1.39 9.48 18.85
C ARG A 149 1.00 8.02 18.75
N ARG A 150 1.25 7.23 19.79
CA ARG A 150 0.91 5.79 19.83
C ARG A 150 -0.59 5.51 19.71
N PRO A 151 -1.49 6.24 20.44
CA PRO A 151 -2.94 6.01 20.32
C PRO A 151 -3.46 6.22 18.91
N ALA A 152 -3.07 7.34 18.26
CA ALA A 152 -3.50 7.66 16.91
C ALA A 152 -3.07 6.59 15.89
N LYS A 153 -1.82 6.11 15.99
CA LYS A 153 -1.30 5.06 15.10
C LYS A 153 -1.97 3.71 15.37
N TRP A 154 -2.15 3.36 16.65
CA TRP A 154 -2.85 2.14 17.04
C TRP A 154 -4.29 2.16 16.51
N THR A 155 -5.02 3.26 16.69
CA THR A 155 -6.39 3.42 16.19
C THR A 155 -6.45 3.29 14.67
N LEU A 156 -5.50 3.90 13.94
CA LEU A 156 -5.43 3.80 12.49
C LEU A 156 -5.21 2.35 12.04
N ASN A 157 -4.20 1.67 12.61
CA ASN A 157 -3.92 0.27 12.28
C ASN A 157 -5.11 -0.63 12.66
N LYS A 158 -5.69 -0.45 13.85
CA LYS A 158 -6.84 -1.25 14.31
C LYS A 158 -8.05 -1.06 13.41
N LEU A 159 -8.34 0.18 13.03
CA LEU A 159 -9.43 0.48 12.10
C LEU A 159 -9.15 -0.09 10.72
N ALA A 160 -7.93 0.08 10.20
CA ALA A 160 -7.52 -0.48 8.91
C ALA A 160 -7.60 -2.01 8.92
N SER A 161 -7.14 -2.68 10.00
CA SER A 161 -7.25 -4.13 10.17
C SER A 161 -8.70 -4.59 10.24
N LEU A 162 -9.55 -3.87 11.00
CA LEU A 162 -10.99 -4.17 11.09
C LEU A 162 -11.66 -4.09 9.71
N LEU A 163 -11.34 -3.05 8.96
CA LEU A 163 -11.93 -2.79 7.64
C LEU A 163 -11.38 -3.74 6.57
N ALA A 164 -10.09 -4.08 6.62
CA ALA A 164 -9.47 -5.03 5.71
C ALA A 164 -9.71 -6.51 6.09
N GLN A 165 -10.16 -6.80 7.32
CA GLN A 165 -10.25 -8.15 7.92
C GLN A 165 -8.91 -8.91 7.93
N HIS A 166 -7.80 -8.18 7.99
CA HIS A 166 -6.46 -8.73 8.05
C HIS A 166 -5.64 -7.99 9.10
N ASP A 167 -4.75 -8.70 9.75
CA ASP A 167 -3.81 -8.06 10.67
C ASP A 167 -2.78 -7.25 9.89
N ILE A 168 -2.87 -5.93 10.05
CA ILE A 168 -1.96 -4.99 9.41
C ILE A 168 -0.95 -4.53 10.45
N THR A 169 0.30 -4.95 10.29
CA THR A 169 1.38 -4.62 11.21
C THR A 169 2.08 -3.32 10.81
N ASP A 170 2.30 -3.07 9.53
CA ASP A 170 2.89 -1.82 9.03
C ASP A 170 2.26 -1.32 7.73
N LEU A 171 1.51 -0.21 7.81
CA LEU A 171 0.87 0.44 6.66
C LEU A 171 1.81 1.34 5.84
N ASN A 172 2.88 1.86 6.47
CA ASN A 172 3.66 2.96 5.92
C ASN A 172 5.12 2.60 5.63
N SER A 173 5.45 1.30 5.56
CA SER A 173 6.79 0.88 5.17
C SER A 173 7.09 1.29 3.72
N GLY A 174 8.29 1.85 3.49
CA GLY A 174 8.82 2.20 2.17
C GLY A 174 9.57 1.04 1.49
N LEU A 175 9.74 -0.12 2.16
CA LEU A 175 10.32 -1.31 1.54
C LEU A 175 9.22 -2.31 1.23
N ARG A 176 9.00 -2.57 -0.04
CA ARG A 176 7.95 -3.49 -0.53
C ARG A 176 8.36 -4.16 -1.83
N VAL A 177 7.86 -5.37 -2.03
CA VAL A 177 7.96 -6.09 -3.31
C VAL A 177 6.55 -6.46 -3.76
N PHE A 178 6.23 -6.18 -5.01
CA PHE A 178 4.93 -6.41 -5.62
C PHE A 178 5.07 -7.32 -6.84
N ARG A 179 4.07 -8.12 -7.10
CA ARG A 179 3.84 -8.62 -8.45
C ARG A 179 3.31 -7.47 -9.31
N ARG A 180 3.84 -7.33 -10.53
CA ARG A 180 3.50 -6.20 -11.43
C ARG A 180 2.01 -6.16 -11.74
N GLU A 181 1.45 -7.26 -12.18
CA GLU A 181 0.07 -7.31 -12.64
C GLU A 181 -0.94 -6.86 -11.56
N PRO A 182 -0.91 -7.36 -10.30
CA PRO A 182 -1.76 -6.81 -9.24
C PRO A 182 -1.50 -5.33 -8.94
N LEU A 183 -0.23 -4.88 -8.96
CA LEU A 183 0.13 -3.49 -8.68
C LEU A 183 -0.49 -2.54 -9.72
N GLU A 184 -0.33 -2.83 -11.01
CA GLU A 184 -0.79 -1.97 -12.11
C GLU A 184 -2.30 -1.73 -12.09
N ARG A 185 -3.10 -2.67 -11.60
CA ARG A 185 -4.55 -2.51 -11.42
C ARG A 185 -4.91 -1.34 -10.51
N PHE A 186 -4.07 -1.04 -9.53
CA PHE A 186 -4.34 0.01 -8.53
C PHE A 186 -3.61 1.31 -8.78
N VAL A 187 -2.55 1.34 -9.60
CA VAL A 187 -1.76 2.56 -9.87
C VAL A 187 -2.63 3.78 -10.17
N PRO A 188 -3.72 3.70 -11.00
CA PRO A 188 -4.58 4.84 -11.28
C PRO A 188 -5.37 5.36 -10.07
N LEU A 189 -5.53 4.56 -9.01
CA LEU A 189 -6.26 4.92 -7.79
C LEU A 189 -5.34 5.50 -6.72
N LEU A 190 -4.01 5.30 -6.87
CA LEU A 190 -3.05 5.69 -5.86
C LEU A 190 -2.81 7.20 -5.87
N PRO A 191 -2.72 7.86 -4.70
CA PRO A 191 -2.45 9.28 -4.62
C PRO A 191 -1.01 9.61 -5.00
N ASP A 192 -0.79 10.84 -5.44
CA ASP A 192 0.56 11.36 -5.73
C ASP A 192 1.35 11.70 -4.46
N ALA A 193 0.66 11.80 -3.33
CA ALA A 193 1.22 12.17 -2.03
C ALA A 193 1.73 10.97 -1.22
N PHE A 194 2.05 11.22 0.05
CA PHE A 194 2.68 10.28 0.98
C PHE A 194 1.81 9.06 1.34
N SER A 195 0.51 9.09 1.09
CA SER A 195 -0.42 7.98 1.39
C SER A 195 -0.42 6.84 0.36
N PHE A 196 0.50 6.84 -0.60
CA PHE A 196 0.63 5.78 -1.61
C PHE A 196 0.69 4.38 -0.97
N THR A 197 1.61 4.18 0.00
CA THR A 197 1.82 2.89 0.67
C THR A 197 0.61 2.42 1.45
N THR A 198 -0.05 3.32 2.16
CA THR A 198 -1.30 3.03 2.88
C THR A 198 -2.41 2.63 1.92
N THR A 199 -2.58 3.41 0.84
CA THR A 199 -3.64 3.18 -0.15
C THR A 199 -3.49 1.83 -0.83
N ILE A 200 -2.29 1.51 -1.34
CA ILE A 200 -2.06 0.23 -2.03
C ILE A 200 -2.26 -0.96 -1.10
N THR A 201 -1.85 -0.88 0.17
CA THR A 201 -2.07 -1.96 1.14
C THR A 201 -3.56 -2.23 1.32
N LEU A 202 -4.34 -1.17 1.56
CA LEU A 202 -5.79 -1.29 1.76
C LEU A 202 -6.50 -1.77 0.49
N CYS A 203 -6.10 -1.29 -0.70
CA CYS A 203 -6.64 -1.73 -1.98
C CYS A 203 -6.41 -3.24 -2.20
N MET A 204 -5.19 -3.72 -2.00
CA MET A 204 -4.84 -5.13 -2.19
C MET A 204 -5.57 -6.02 -1.18
N LEU A 205 -5.56 -5.69 0.11
CA LEU A 205 -6.26 -6.46 1.15
C LEU A 205 -7.77 -6.46 0.93
N ALA A 206 -8.37 -5.31 0.63
CA ALA A 206 -9.81 -5.21 0.36
C ALA A 206 -10.25 -6.00 -0.88
N SER A 207 -9.32 -6.25 -1.81
CA SER A 207 -9.55 -7.04 -3.03
C SER A 207 -9.22 -8.53 -2.84
N GLY A 208 -8.93 -8.97 -1.62
CA GLY A 208 -8.63 -10.38 -1.30
C GLY A 208 -7.27 -10.86 -1.79
N MET A 209 -6.34 -9.93 -2.10
CA MET A 209 -4.98 -10.27 -2.52
C MET A 209 -4.11 -10.69 -1.33
N ARG A 210 -3.11 -11.53 -1.61
CA ARG A 210 -2.20 -12.05 -0.58
C ARG A 210 -1.12 -11.04 -0.28
N VAL A 211 -1.18 -10.48 0.94
CA VAL A 211 -0.18 -9.54 1.48
C VAL A 211 0.51 -10.20 2.66
N SER A 212 1.84 -10.29 2.60
CA SER A 212 2.68 -10.85 3.67
C SER A 212 3.61 -9.79 4.23
N TYR A 213 4.00 -9.98 5.49
CA TYR A 213 4.88 -9.06 6.21
C TYR A 213 6.16 -9.79 6.61
N LEU A 214 7.32 -9.24 6.26
CA LEU A 214 8.63 -9.71 6.68
C LEU A 214 9.18 -8.76 7.74
N PRO A 215 9.44 -9.21 8.98
CA PRO A 215 10.07 -8.35 10.00
C PRO A 215 11.46 -7.90 9.56
N ILE A 216 11.70 -6.59 9.58
CA ILE A 216 12.98 -6.01 9.18
C ILE A 216 13.59 -5.16 10.29
N VAL A 217 14.91 -5.07 10.31
CA VAL A 217 15.63 -4.10 11.15
C VAL A 217 15.66 -2.76 10.42
N TYR A 218 14.95 -1.79 10.96
CA TYR A 218 14.88 -0.43 10.39
C TYR A 218 15.99 0.45 10.94
N GLY A 219 16.81 1.03 10.08
CA GLY A 219 17.92 1.91 10.43
C GLY A 219 17.47 3.23 11.06
N LYS A 220 18.40 3.92 11.74
CA LYS A 220 18.14 5.28 12.21
C LYS A 220 18.10 6.24 11.02
N ARG A 221 17.02 6.95 10.88
CA ARG A 221 16.88 7.97 9.85
C ARG A 221 17.85 9.13 10.08
N VAL A 222 18.62 9.47 9.06
CA VAL A 222 19.39 10.70 9.00
C VAL A 222 18.43 11.79 8.51
N GLY A 223 17.82 12.58 9.42
CA GLY A 223 16.89 13.66 9.07
C GLY A 223 15.61 13.69 9.90
N GLN A 224 14.76 14.69 9.63
CA GLN A 224 13.50 14.89 10.36
C GLN A 224 12.31 14.22 9.65
N SER A 225 11.39 13.62 10.42
CA SER A 225 10.13 13.09 9.90
C SER A 225 9.25 14.21 9.35
N LYS A 226 8.86 14.11 8.07
CA LYS A 226 7.99 15.08 7.38
C LYS A 226 6.50 14.90 7.72
N ILE A 227 6.11 13.89 8.51
CA ILE A 227 4.71 13.59 8.88
C ILE A 227 4.25 14.54 9.99
N ARG A 228 3.20 15.33 9.73
CA ARG A 228 2.59 16.27 10.66
C ARG A 228 1.36 15.65 11.34
N ALA A 229 0.99 16.16 12.54
CA ALA A 229 -0.22 15.72 13.25
C ALA A 229 -1.51 15.95 12.42
N ALA A 230 -1.54 17.00 11.57
CA ALA A 230 -2.64 17.28 10.66
C ALA A 230 -2.87 16.17 9.61
N ASP A 231 -1.85 15.33 9.33
CA ASP A 231 -1.98 14.25 8.37
C ASP A 231 -2.85 13.11 8.90
N PHE A 232 -3.03 13.00 10.23
CA PHE A 232 -3.87 11.97 10.84
C PHE A 232 -5.34 12.05 10.34
N GLY A 233 -5.93 13.25 10.31
CA GLY A 233 -7.30 13.43 9.80
C GLY A 233 -7.42 13.05 8.32
N ARG A 234 -6.41 13.38 7.52
CA ARG A 234 -6.33 12.99 6.11
C ARG A 234 -6.24 11.47 5.94
N PHE A 235 -5.43 10.80 6.79
CA PHE A 235 -5.33 9.33 6.79
C PHE A 235 -6.65 8.67 7.19
N MET A 236 -7.32 9.16 8.23
CA MET A 236 -8.63 8.65 8.65
C MET A 236 -9.67 8.77 7.55
N PHE A 237 -9.73 9.94 6.90
CA PHE A 237 -10.62 10.17 5.76
C PHE A 237 -10.28 9.25 4.58
N LEU A 238 -8.99 9.03 4.30
CA LEU A 238 -8.54 8.09 3.27
C LEU A 238 -9.02 6.66 3.56
N VAL A 239 -8.81 6.16 4.79
CA VAL A 239 -9.25 4.82 5.18
C VAL A 239 -10.77 4.69 5.05
N PHE A 240 -11.52 5.69 5.52
CA PHE A 240 -12.98 5.73 5.37
C PHE A 240 -13.40 5.71 3.89
N ARG A 241 -12.81 6.57 3.05
CA ARG A 241 -13.09 6.64 1.62
C ARG A 241 -12.82 5.31 0.90
N LEU A 242 -11.67 4.67 1.20
CA LEU A 242 -11.32 3.39 0.61
C LEU A 242 -12.26 2.27 1.06
N THR A 243 -12.70 2.30 2.34
CA THR A 243 -13.68 1.35 2.85
C THR A 243 -15.02 1.49 2.13
N VAL A 244 -15.53 2.71 1.99
CA VAL A 244 -16.76 2.98 1.25
C VAL A 244 -16.61 2.56 -0.23
N TYR A 245 -15.42 2.73 -0.81
CA TYR A 245 -15.17 2.34 -2.19
C TYR A 245 -15.12 0.82 -2.41
N PHE A 246 -14.43 0.06 -1.53
CA PHE A 246 -14.23 -1.37 -1.71
C PHE A 246 -15.26 -2.24 -1.00
N GLN A 247 -15.77 -1.80 0.15
CA GLN A 247 -16.67 -2.58 1.00
C GLN A 247 -17.74 -1.67 1.65
N PRO A 248 -18.60 -1.04 0.85
CA PRO A 248 -19.56 -0.04 1.33
C PRO A 248 -20.52 -0.59 2.38
N LEU A 249 -20.93 -1.86 2.28
CA LEU A 249 -21.85 -2.46 3.27
C LEU A 249 -21.31 -2.45 4.70
N ARG A 250 -19.96 -2.45 4.89
CA ARG A 250 -19.35 -2.34 6.23
C ARG A 250 -19.57 -1.00 6.90
N VAL A 251 -19.87 0.03 6.13
CA VAL A 251 -20.16 1.37 6.63
C VAL A 251 -21.66 1.60 6.72
N TYR A 252 -22.37 1.32 5.63
CA TYR A 252 -23.79 1.63 5.53
C TYR A 252 -24.69 0.71 6.36
N LEU A 253 -24.33 -0.58 6.51
CA LEU A 253 -25.17 -1.54 7.22
C LEU A 253 -25.20 -1.27 8.74
N PRO A 254 -24.07 -1.08 9.45
CA PRO A 254 -24.12 -0.73 10.85
C PRO A 254 -24.67 0.67 11.10
N ALA A 255 -24.42 1.65 10.21
CA ALA A 255 -25.00 3.00 10.33
C ALA A 255 -26.52 2.96 10.20
N GLY A 256 -27.03 2.23 9.22
CA GLY A 256 -28.46 2.00 9.05
C GLY A 256 -29.08 1.24 10.23
N MET A 257 -28.37 0.22 10.77
CA MET A 257 -28.82 -0.52 11.95
C MET A 257 -28.92 0.38 13.19
N ALA A 258 -27.91 1.23 13.42
CA ALA A 258 -27.95 2.19 14.53
C ALA A 258 -29.16 3.15 14.41
N LEU A 259 -29.37 3.68 13.21
CA LEU A 259 -30.51 4.58 12.95
C LEU A 259 -31.85 3.85 13.08
N PHE A 260 -31.93 2.59 12.65
CA PHE A 260 -33.10 1.74 12.81
C PHE A 260 -33.44 1.51 14.30
N VAL A 261 -32.42 1.12 15.10
CA VAL A 261 -32.63 0.89 16.54
C VAL A 261 -33.12 2.17 17.26
N LEU A 262 -32.54 3.33 16.92
CA LEU A 262 -32.96 4.61 17.49
C LEU A 262 -34.36 4.99 17.04
N GLY A 263 -34.66 4.87 15.74
CA GLY A 263 -35.98 5.17 15.19
C GLY A 263 -37.07 4.23 15.71
N PHE A 264 -36.77 2.92 15.78
CA PHE A 264 -37.69 1.90 16.28
C PHE A 264 -37.93 2.05 17.79
N GLY A 265 -36.89 2.31 18.58
CA GLY A 265 -37.03 2.60 20.00
C GLY A 265 -37.89 3.84 20.27
N LYS A 266 -37.67 4.89 19.45
CA LYS A 266 -38.50 6.11 19.51
C LYS A 266 -39.97 5.81 19.12
N ALA A 267 -40.20 5.02 18.07
CA ALA A 267 -41.54 4.64 17.64
C ALA A 267 -42.30 3.86 18.74
N ILE A 268 -41.65 2.91 19.43
CA ILE A 268 -42.24 2.19 20.56
C ILE A 268 -42.65 3.17 21.68
N TYR A 269 -41.74 4.11 22.00
CA TYR A 269 -42.03 5.13 23.01
C TYR A 269 -43.21 6.03 22.60
N ASP A 270 -43.27 6.44 21.33
CA ASP A 270 -44.34 7.28 20.79
C ASP A 270 -45.72 6.60 20.80
N VAL A 271 -45.73 5.28 20.49
CA VAL A 271 -46.95 4.47 20.62
C VAL A 271 -47.42 4.41 22.09
N TYR A 272 -46.48 4.29 23.04
CA TYR A 272 -46.81 4.28 24.47
C TYR A 272 -47.44 5.59 24.97
N ILE A 273 -47.02 6.72 24.39
CA ILE A 273 -47.58 8.05 24.75
C ILE A 273 -48.70 8.52 23.81
N ASP A 274 -49.16 7.62 22.94
CA ASP A 274 -50.24 7.86 21.96
C ASP A 274 -49.96 9.06 21.03
N ASN A 275 -48.68 9.28 20.67
CA ASN A 275 -48.22 10.42 19.86
C ASN A 275 -47.08 10.04 18.93
N LEU A 276 -47.38 9.59 17.72
CA LEU A 276 -46.41 9.17 16.71
C LEU A 276 -45.66 10.40 16.17
N SER A 277 -44.38 10.51 16.50
CA SER A 277 -43.55 11.65 16.11
C SER A 277 -42.94 11.49 14.72
N GLU A 278 -42.78 12.58 13.99
CA GLU A 278 -42.08 12.62 12.70
C GLU A 278 -40.65 12.11 12.81
N THR A 279 -39.98 12.29 13.95
CA THR A 279 -38.60 11.84 14.20
C THR A 279 -38.47 10.32 14.18
N ALA A 280 -39.46 9.57 14.68
CA ALA A 280 -39.47 8.11 14.61
C ALA A 280 -39.57 7.62 13.16
N VAL A 281 -40.47 8.21 12.39
CA VAL A 281 -40.67 7.89 10.96
C VAL A 281 -39.45 8.24 10.15
N LEU A 282 -38.87 9.42 10.34
CA LEU A 282 -37.64 9.84 9.67
C LEU A 282 -36.45 8.93 10.00
N GLY A 283 -36.31 8.47 11.25
CA GLY A 283 -35.28 7.52 11.66
C GLY A 283 -35.39 6.18 10.93
N LEU A 284 -36.60 5.60 10.88
CA LEU A 284 -36.85 4.34 10.18
C LEU A 284 -36.66 4.47 8.67
N LEU A 285 -37.18 5.53 8.07
CA LEU A 285 -36.99 5.80 6.64
C LEU A 285 -35.50 6.01 6.29
N GLY A 286 -34.80 6.79 7.11
CA GLY A 286 -33.35 7.00 6.97
C GLY A 286 -32.53 5.71 7.05
N ALA A 287 -32.92 4.78 7.92
CA ALA A 287 -32.28 3.45 8.01
C ALA A 287 -32.46 2.66 6.71
N VAL A 288 -33.67 2.59 6.17
CA VAL A 288 -33.95 1.90 4.90
C VAL A 288 -33.19 2.55 3.74
N LEU A 289 -33.14 3.89 3.69
CA LEU A 289 -32.37 4.61 2.67
C LEU A 289 -30.86 4.32 2.76
N LEU A 290 -30.28 4.28 3.97
CA LEU A 290 -28.88 3.92 4.16
C LEU A 290 -28.58 2.48 3.69
N TRP A 291 -29.46 1.52 3.97
CA TRP A 291 -29.31 0.17 3.50
C TRP A 291 -29.42 0.07 1.97
N ALA A 292 -30.39 0.75 1.37
CA ALA A 292 -30.54 0.80 -0.09
C ALA A 292 -29.31 1.42 -0.76
N LEU A 293 -28.79 2.54 -0.25
CA LEU A 293 -27.56 3.17 -0.72
C LEU A 293 -26.35 2.24 -0.56
N GLY A 294 -26.27 1.52 0.56
CA GLY A 294 -25.21 0.55 0.79
C GLY A 294 -25.22 -0.59 -0.22
N LEU A 295 -26.39 -1.13 -0.55
CA LEU A 295 -26.53 -2.18 -1.56
C LEU A 295 -26.17 -1.69 -2.96
N ILE A 296 -26.62 -0.50 -3.34
CA ILE A 296 -26.29 0.11 -4.65
C ILE A 296 -24.77 0.34 -4.75
N ALA A 297 -24.18 0.90 -3.70
CA ALA A 297 -22.73 1.13 -3.65
C ALA A 297 -21.93 -0.19 -3.75
N ASP A 298 -22.39 -1.28 -3.11
CA ASP A 298 -21.76 -2.61 -3.19
C ASP A 298 -21.84 -3.19 -4.61
N MET A 299 -22.98 -3.04 -5.27
CA MET A 299 -23.12 -3.45 -6.67
C MET A 299 -22.16 -2.69 -7.58
N ILE A 300 -22.04 -1.38 -7.43
CA ILE A 300 -21.12 -0.54 -8.21
C ILE A 300 -19.67 -0.94 -7.94
N SER A 301 -19.31 -1.17 -6.68
CA SER A 301 -17.96 -1.61 -6.29
C SER A 301 -17.60 -2.94 -6.97
N ARG A 302 -18.48 -3.93 -6.91
CA ARG A 302 -18.26 -5.25 -7.54
C ARG A 302 -18.15 -5.18 -9.06
N LEU A 303 -18.97 -4.35 -9.72
CA LEU A 303 -18.89 -4.14 -11.17
C LEU A 303 -17.56 -3.51 -11.57
N ASN A 304 -17.09 -2.50 -10.84
CA ASN A 304 -15.80 -1.86 -11.11
C ASN A 304 -14.61 -2.82 -10.94
N LEU A 305 -14.66 -3.71 -9.95
CA LEU A 305 -13.61 -4.70 -9.73
C LEU A 305 -13.59 -5.78 -10.82
N ARG A 306 -14.73 -6.23 -11.32
CA ARG A 306 -14.85 -7.20 -12.41
C ARG A 306 -14.39 -6.63 -13.76
N SER A 307 -14.86 -5.45 -14.12
CA SER A 307 -14.48 -4.79 -15.39
C SER A 307 -12.96 -4.57 -15.50
N ARG A 308 -12.26 -4.34 -14.40
CA ARG A 308 -10.79 -4.20 -14.39
C ARG A 308 -10.06 -5.54 -14.47
N ALA A 309 -10.65 -6.63 -13.96
CA ALA A 309 -10.10 -7.96 -14.12
C ALA A 309 -10.14 -8.41 -15.60
N ASP A 310 -11.23 -8.10 -16.32
CA ASP A 310 -11.41 -8.48 -17.72
C ASP A 310 -10.50 -7.69 -18.68
N ILE A 311 -10.09 -6.47 -18.33
CA ILE A 311 -9.15 -5.66 -19.13
C ILE A 311 -7.71 -6.17 -19.00
N ALA A 312 -7.35 -6.76 -17.86
CA ALA A 312 -6.01 -7.29 -17.61
C ALA A 312 -5.77 -8.68 -18.22
N THR A 313 -6.83 -9.35 -18.70
CA THR A 313 -6.76 -10.68 -19.35
C THR A 313 -6.80 -10.59 -20.88
N LYS A 314 -6.93 -9.42 -21.45
CA LYS A 314 -6.81 -9.14 -22.89
C LYS A 314 -5.50 -8.44 -23.21
#